data_58b0c1d2cb1215fdfc3d52617c2d918a
#
_entry.id   58b0c1d2cb1215fdfc3d52617c2d918a
#
_cell.length_a   1.000
_cell.length_b   1.000
_cell.length_c   1.000
_cell.angle_alpha   90.00
_cell.angle_beta   90.00
_cell.angle_gamma   90.00
#
_symmetry.space_group_name_H-M   'P 1'
#
loop_
_entity.id
_entity.type
_entity.pdbx_description
1 polymer ?
#
loop_
_entity_poly.entity_id
_entity_poly.type
_entity_poly.pdbx_seq_one_letter_code
_entity_poly.pdbx_strand_id
1 'polypeptide(L)'
;MRILCIGDSNTWGFIPGSGQRHENRWTRILAERQPGWEIVEEGYSGRTLTAPDYEQRQRCGMESLKMLLMSHRPVDCVVVMLGTNDLKRRYHVSAGDLAEGLREYLRTILNPFQWEGFAVPKVLVVSPILLGEDLSRREEPYGSWDENSVIQSRGMAGAMEAVCREYGVGFLDGAKYASPSDIDCIHMDEENHRSLGLAVEEKLRAILL
;
A
#
# COMPACT_ATOMS: atom_id res chain seq x y z
N MET A 1 18.01 9.70 5.26
CA MET A 1 16.55 9.99 5.20
C MET A 1 15.80 8.78 5.72
N ARG A 2 14.76 8.98 6.55
CA ARG A 2 13.91 7.90 7.07
C ARG A 2 12.61 7.85 6.28
N ILE A 3 12.30 6.68 5.72
CA ILE A 3 11.13 6.44 4.86
C ILE A 3 10.26 5.38 5.50
N LEU A 4 9.04 5.75 5.90
CA LEU A 4 8.06 4.86 6.50
C LEU A 4 7.16 4.26 5.41
N CYS A 5 7.26 2.95 5.19
CA CYS A 5 6.50 2.21 4.17
C CYS A 5 5.32 1.47 4.81
N ILE A 6 4.12 2.04 4.74
CA ILE A 6 2.89 1.46 5.29
C ILE A 6 2.15 0.70 4.17
N GLY A 7 1.85 -0.58 4.41
CA GLY A 7 1.15 -1.40 3.43
C GLY A 7 0.61 -2.70 4.00
N ASP A 8 0.17 -3.55 3.10
CA ASP A 8 -0.40 -4.86 3.38
C ASP A 8 0.60 -6.01 3.15
N SER A 9 0.10 -7.18 2.75
CA SER A 9 0.91 -8.37 2.44
C SER A 9 1.91 -8.14 1.29
N ASN A 10 1.60 -7.31 0.30
CA ASN A 10 2.53 -6.97 -0.77
C ASN A 10 3.67 -6.07 -0.29
N THR A 11 3.48 -5.30 0.78
CA THR A 11 4.56 -4.57 1.44
C THR A 11 5.32 -5.45 2.43
N TRP A 12 4.62 -6.33 3.14
CA TRP A 12 5.26 -7.34 3.99
C TRP A 12 6.14 -8.30 3.18
N GLY A 13 5.77 -8.58 1.90
CA GLY A 13 6.48 -9.47 0.99
C GLY A 13 5.98 -10.91 1.08
N PHE A 14 4.66 -11.13 1.06
CA PHE A 14 4.06 -12.46 1.11
C PHE A 14 4.39 -13.25 -0.16
N ILE A 15 4.94 -14.47 0.00
CA ILE A 15 5.22 -15.37 -1.13
C ILE A 15 3.95 -16.16 -1.47
N PRO A 16 3.42 -16.01 -2.70
CA PRO A 16 2.23 -16.75 -3.14
C PRO A 16 2.36 -18.26 -2.90
N GLY A 17 1.33 -18.88 -2.34
CA GLY A 17 1.24 -20.32 -2.10
C GLY A 17 2.07 -20.86 -0.93
N SER A 18 3.03 -20.11 -0.37
CA SER A 18 3.89 -20.61 0.72
C SER A 18 3.63 -19.98 2.08
N GLY A 19 3.10 -18.77 2.11
CA GLY A 19 2.95 -17.98 3.33
C GLY A 19 4.26 -17.47 3.93
N GLN A 20 5.38 -17.70 3.26
CA GLN A 20 6.70 -17.19 3.66
C GLN A 20 6.87 -15.74 3.22
N ARG A 21 7.96 -15.11 3.62
CA ARG A 21 8.29 -13.72 3.31
C ARG A 21 9.43 -13.64 2.29
N HIS A 22 9.23 -12.88 1.21
CA HIS A 22 10.29 -12.58 0.25
C HIS A 22 11.45 -11.85 0.93
N GLU A 23 12.68 -12.34 0.72
CA GLU A 23 13.88 -11.60 1.11
C GLU A 23 14.05 -10.36 0.26
N ASN A 24 13.86 -10.48 -1.05
CA ASN A 24 14.02 -9.42 -2.05
C ASN A 24 12.68 -8.69 -2.34
N ARG A 25 11.92 -8.33 -1.29
CA ARG A 25 10.71 -7.53 -1.45
C ARG A 25 11.03 -6.08 -1.80
N TRP A 26 10.09 -5.37 -2.38
CA TRP A 26 10.31 -4.01 -2.92
C TRP A 26 10.94 -3.04 -1.90
N THR A 27 10.60 -3.13 -0.64
CA THR A 27 11.16 -2.31 0.45
C THR A 27 12.63 -2.63 0.75
N ARG A 28 13.03 -3.91 0.66
CA ARG A 28 14.43 -4.33 0.81
C ARG A 28 15.28 -3.89 -0.38
N ILE A 29 14.71 -3.94 -1.58
CA ILE A 29 15.36 -3.44 -2.79
C ILE A 29 15.66 -1.93 -2.65
N LEU A 30 14.72 -1.15 -2.11
CA LEU A 30 14.97 0.27 -1.78
C LEU A 30 16.14 0.44 -0.81
N ALA A 31 16.17 -0.32 0.29
CA ALA A 31 17.19 -0.22 1.32
C ALA A 31 18.59 -0.56 0.77
N GLU A 32 18.70 -1.58 -0.07
CA GLU A 32 19.96 -2.01 -0.68
C GLU A 32 20.48 -1.00 -1.72
N ARG A 33 19.58 -0.44 -2.52
CA ARG A 33 19.94 0.52 -3.57
C ARG A 33 20.20 1.93 -3.05
N GLN A 34 19.66 2.26 -1.90
CA GLN A 34 19.79 3.57 -1.25
C GLN A 34 20.32 3.42 0.18
N PRO A 35 21.63 3.10 0.36
CA PRO A 35 22.20 2.85 1.69
C PRO A 35 22.17 4.05 2.64
N GLY A 36 21.90 5.25 2.11
CA GLY A 36 21.64 6.46 2.91
C GLY A 36 20.18 6.62 3.37
N TRP A 37 19.30 5.68 3.01
CA TRP A 37 17.91 5.70 3.42
C TRP A 37 17.66 4.62 4.48
N GLU A 38 17.02 5.01 5.57
CA GLU A 38 16.47 4.09 6.57
C GLU A 38 15.03 3.75 6.16
N ILE A 39 14.84 2.52 5.68
CA ILE A 39 13.52 2.03 5.26
C ILE A 39 12.86 1.34 6.43
N VAL A 40 11.78 1.94 6.94
CA VAL A 40 10.95 1.38 8.00
C VAL A 40 9.79 0.62 7.37
N GLU A 41 9.73 -0.68 7.59
CA GLU A 41 8.76 -1.57 6.95
C GLU A 41 7.57 -1.84 7.87
N GLU A 42 6.42 -1.26 7.55
CA GLU A 42 5.15 -1.45 8.25
C GLU A 42 4.13 -2.18 7.35
N GLY A 43 4.59 -3.26 6.70
CA GLY A 43 3.73 -4.21 5.99
C GLY A 43 3.01 -5.14 6.96
N TYR A 44 1.67 -5.24 6.88
CA TYR A 44 0.87 -6.15 7.68
C TYR A 44 -0.17 -6.88 6.82
N SER A 45 -0.05 -8.22 6.74
CA SER A 45 -0.90 -9.05 5.87
C SER A 45 -2.38 -8.88 6.20
N GLY A 46 -3.16 -8.57 5.18
CA GLY A 46 -4.61 -8.32 5.33
C GLY A 46 -4.97 -6.90 5.71
N ARG A 47 -4.00 -5.98 5.91
CA ARG A 47 -4.29 -4.59 6.25
C ARG A 47 -5.12 -3.92 5.16
N THR A 48 -6.23 -3.29 5.57
CA THR A 48 -7.07 -2.43 4.76
C THR A 48 -6.58 -0.98 4.85
N LEU A 49 -7.02 -0.12 3.96
CA LEU A 49 -6.83 1.33 4.10
C LEU A 49 -7.72 1.86 5.24
N THR A 50 -9.03 1.67 5.11
CA THR A 50 -10.04 2.15 6.08
C THR A 50 -11.14 1.16 6.40
N ALA A 51 -11.35 0.12 5.58
CA ALA A 51 -12.40 -0.86 5.83
C ALA A 51 -12.19 -1.55 7.20
N PRO A 52 -13.19 -1.51 8.10
CA PRO A 52 -13.06 -2.11 9.41
C PRO A 52 -13.11 -3.64 9.32
N ASP A 53 -12.11 -4.32 9.88
CA ASP A 53 -12.14 -5.77 10.04
C ASP A 53 -12.63 -6.10 11.46
N TYR A 54 -13.87 -6.56 11.58
CA TYR A 54 -14.48 -6.85 12.89
C TYR A 54 -13.92 -8.11 13.56
N GLU A 55 -13.30 -9.00 12.79
CA GLU A 55 -12.65 -10.20 13.31
C GLU A 55 -11.22 -9.92 13.77
N GLN A 56 -10.52 -9.05 13.04
CA GLN A 56 -9.14 -8.67 13.31
C GLN A 56 -8.98 -7.15 13.19
N ARG A 57 -9.45 -6.42 14.19
CA ARG A 57 -9.49 -4.93 14.21
C ARG A 57 -8.15 -4.28 13.87
N GLN A 58 -7.04 -4.89 14.28
CA GLN A 58 -5.70 -4.41 13.95
C GLN A 58 -5.40 -4.36 12.43
N ARG A 59 -6.24 -4.97 11.60
CA ARG A 59 -6.12 -4.88 10.14
C ARG A 59 -6.63 -3.57 9.56
N CYS A 60 -7.45 -2.80 10.26
CA CYS A 60 -7.84 -1.49 9.80
C CYS A 60 -6.64 -0.53 9.86
N GLY A 61 -6.14 -0.10 8.70
CA GLY A 61 -4.98 0.77 8.59
C GLY A 61 -5.20 2.11 9.27
N MET A 62 -6.41 2.67 9.18
CA MET A 62 -6.75 3.93 9.84
C MET A 62 -6.66 3.85 11.37
N GLU A 63 -7.04 2.74 11.99
CA GLU A 63 -6.95 2.57 13.46
C GLU A 63 -5.49 2.56 13.95
N SER A 64 -4.56 1.99 13.15
CA SER A 64 -3.14 1.92 13.51
C SER A 64 -2.32 3.14 13.06
N LEU A 65 -2.83 3.96 12.14
CA LEU A 65 -2.06 5.00 11.47
C LEU A 65 -1.37 5.97 12.44
N LYS A 66 -2.12 6.56 13.35
CA LYS A 66 -1.56 7.54 14.31
C LYS A 66 -0.46 6.94 15.16
N MET A 67 -0.63 5.71 15.62
CA MET A 67 0.39 5.00 16.40
C MET A 67 1.68 4.84 15.57
N LEU A 68 1.57 4.41 14.30
CA LEU A 68 2.72 4.24 13.42
C LEU A 68 3.45 5.57 13.17
N LEU A 69 2.71 6.65 12.86
CA LEU A 69 3.31 7.97 12.64
C LEU A 69 4.06 8.45 13.90
N MET A 70 3.45 8.31 15.07
CA MET A 70 4.05 8.76 16.33
C MET A 70 5.25 7.92 16.76
N SER A 71 5.22 6.61 16.52
CA SER A 71 6.30 5.70 16.92
C SER A 71 7.56 5.85 16.07
N HIS A 72 7.40 6.25 14.80
CA HIS A 72 8.52 6.29 13.85
C HIS A 72 9.06 7.70 13.57
N ARG A 73 8.42 8.75 14.08
CA ARG A 73 8.91 10.13 13.87
C ARG A 73 10.29 10.37 14.50
N PRO A 74 11.16 11.24 13.91
CA PRO A 74 10.92 11.99 12.68
C PRO A 74 10.99 11.12 11.44
N VAL A 75 10.18 11.43 10.40
CA VAL A 75 10.11 10.72 9.12
C VAL A 75 10.21 11.75 7.99
N ASP A 76 11.04 11.49 7.00
CA ASP A 76 11.17 12.37 5.83
C ASP A 76 10.08 12.12 4.78
N CYS A 77 9.67 10.85 4.64
CA CYS A 77 8.61 10.47 3.71
C CYS A 77 7.77 9.29 4.24
N VAL A 78 6.47 9.35 4.01
CA VAL A 78 5.55 8.22 4.21
C VAL A 78 5.14 7.67 2.84
N VAL A 79 5.39 6.39 2.61
CA VAL A 79 4.89 5.66 1.44
C VAL A 79 3.69 4.84 1.88
N VAL A 80 2.56 4.97 1.17
CA VAL A 80 1.32 4.24 1.45
C VAL A 80 0.97 3.37 0.25
N MET A 81 0.89 2.05 0.45
CA MET A 81 0.39 1.10 -0.56
C MET A 81 -0.67 0.19 0.08
N LEU A 82 -1.91 0.64 0.04
CA LEU A 82 -3.09 -0.02 0.64
C LEU A 82 -4.31 0.12 -0.28
N GLY A 83 -5.29 -0.77 -0.12
CA GLY A 83 -6.56 -0.77 -0.87
C GLY A 83 -6.97 -2.15 -1.36
N THR A 84 -6.04 -3.07 -1.59
CA THR A 84 -6.33 -4.44 -2.05
C THR A 84 -7.30 -5.16 -1.13
N ASN A 85 -7.08 -5.07 0.17
CA ASN A 85 -7.90 -5.78 1.15
C ASN A 85 -9.25 -5.14 1.42
N ASP A 86 -9.39 -3.84 1.15
CA ASP A 86 -10.66 -3.13 1.22
C ASP A 86 -11.65 -3.65 0.18
N LEU A 87 -11.15 -4.14 -0.97
CA LEU A 87 -11.96 -4.70 -2.04
C LEU A 87 -12.52 -6.10 -1.75
N LYS A 88 -12.27 -6.70 -0.59
CA LYS A 88 -12.92 -7.97 -0.21
C LYS A 88 -14.44 -7.80 -0.24
N ARG A 89 -15.14 -8.74 -0.87
CA ARG A 89 -16.60 -8.69 -1.09
C ARG A 89 -17.40 -8.32 0.16
N ARG A 90 -16.92 -8.76 1.35
CA ARG A 90 -17.59 -8.50 2.64
C ARG A 90 -17.63 -7.01 3.04
N TYR A 91 -16.76 -6.18 2.48
CA TYR A 91 -16.71 -4.75 2.80
C TYR A 91 -17.53 -3.90 1.83
N HIS A 92 -17.89 -4.43 0.66
CA HIS A 92 -18.65 -3.72 -0.37
C HIS A 92 -18.07 -2.35 -0.78
N VAL A 93 -16.75 -2.22 -0.73
CA VAL A 93 -16.02 -0.98 -1.00
C VAL A 93 -15.80 -0.83 -2.51
N SER A 94 -16.13 0.33 -3.04
CA SER A 94 -15.81 0.72 -4.42
C SER A 94 -14.47 1.47 -4.51
N ALA A 95 -13.96 1.67 -5.73
CA ALA A 95 -12.80 2.53 -5.96
C ALA A 95 -13.06 3.99 -5.50
N GLY A 96 -14.31 4.45 -5.57
CA GLY A 96 -14.71 5.76 -5.03
C GLY A 96 -14.64 5.83 -3.51
N ASP A 97 -15.10 4.80 -2.81
CA ASP A 97 -14.99 4.71 -1.35
C ASP A 97 -13.53 4.65 -0.89
N LEU A 98 -12.67 3.95 -1.65
CA LEU A 98 -11.22 3.97 -1.40
C LEU A 98 -10.63 5.37 -1.53
N ALA A 99 -11.08 6.17 -2.50
CA ALA A 99 -10.64 7.55 -2.62
C ALA A 99 -11.05 8.39 -1.41
N GLU A 100 -12.27 8.22 -0.88
CA GLU A 100 -12.70 8.90 0.35
C GLU A 100 -11.85 8.46 1.56
N GLY A 101 -11.62 7.15 1.71
CA GLY A 101 -10.74 6.62 2.74
C GLY A 101 -9.31 7.18 2.64
N LEU A 102 -8.78 7.32 1.42
CA LEU A 102 -7.47 7.91 1.20
C LEU A 102 -7.42 9.40 1.59
N ARG A 103 -8.51 10.17 1.37
CA ARG A 103 -8.59 11.56 1.85
C ARG A 103 -8.42 11.64 3.37
N GLU A 104 -9.10 10.78 4.12
CA GLU A 104 -8.96 10.74 5.58
C GLU A 104 -7.56 10.32 6.01
N TYR A 105 -6.99 9.34 5.32
CA TYR A 105 -5.63 8.87 5.57
C TYR A 105 -4.61 10.00 5.38
N LEU A 106 -4.69 10.72 4.24
CA LEU A 106 -3.83 11.86 3.95
C LEU A 106 -4.04 13.04 4.90
N ARG A 107 -5.28 13.37 5.26
CA ARG A 107 -5.57 14.38 6.29
C ARG A 107 -4.88 14.04 7.61
N THR A 108 -4.83 12.78 7.99
CA THR A 108 -4.16 12.34 9.21
C THR A 108 -2.64 12.50 9.07
N ILE A 109 -2.02 12.02 7.98
CA ILE A 109 -0.57 12.11 7.78
C ILE A 109 -0.11 13.58 7.68
N LEU A 110 -0.85 14.39 6.95
CA LEU A 110 -0.48 15.79 6.69
C LEU A 110 -0.84 16.75 7.84
N ASN A 111 -1.51 16.25 8.88
CA ASN A 111 -1.86 17.06 10.04
C ASN A 111 -0.60 17.37 10.89
N PRO A 112 -0.16 18.64 11.01
CA PRO A 112 1.04 18.99 11.77
C PRO A 112 1.02 18.52 13.23
N PHE A 113 -0.14 18.43 13.85
CA PHE A 113 -0.28 17.95 15.23
C PHE A 113 0.18 16.51 15.45
N GLN A 114 0.19 15.67 14.39
CA GLN A 114 0.69 14.29 14.50
C GLN A 114 2.22 14.23 14.68
N TRP A 115 2.91 15.31 14.34
CA TRP A 115 4.37 15.36 14.26
C TRP A 115 5.02 16.07 15.46
N GLU A 116 4.23 16.70 16.33
CA GLU A 116 4.69 17.33 17.61
C GLU A 116 5.98 18.14 17.46
N GLY A 117 6.01 19.06 16.48
CA GLY A 117 7.15 19.95 16.24
C GLY A 117 8.19 19.43 15.25
N PHE A 118 8.12 18.16 14.83
CA PHE A 118 8.87 17.68 13.66
C PHE A 118 8.22 18.15 12.36
N ALA A 119 9.00 18.19 11.29
CA ALA A 119 8.49 18.54 9.97
C ALA A 119 7.42 17.53 9.51
N VAL A 120 6.37 18.01 8.85
CA VAL A 120 5.41 17.15 8.17
C VAL A 120 6.12 16.46 6.99
N PRO A 121 6.10 15.13 6.90
CA PRO A 121 6.81 14.41 5.86
C PRO A 121 6.23 14.63 4.47
N LYS A 122 7.04 14.39 3.45
CA LYS A 122 6.51 14.14 2.11
C LYS A 122 5.67 12.86 2.10
N VAL A 123 4.76 12.74 1.16
CA VAL A 123 3.94 11.53 1.00
C VAL A 123 4.01 11.02 -0.43
N LEU A 124 4.18 9.71 -0.57
CA LEU A 124 4.01 8.98 -1.82
C LEU A 124 2.89 7.94 -1.64
N VAL A 125 1.84 8.07 -2.40
CA VAL A 125 0.82 7.02 -2.52
C VAL A 125 1.16 6.13 -3.71
N VAL A 126 1.23 4.84 -3.49
CA VAL A 126 1.36 3.82 -4.53
C VAL A 126 0.02 3.11 -4.62
N SER A 127 -0.68 3.21 -5.76
CA SER A 127 -1.88 2.38 -5.92
C SER A 127 -1.45 0.91 -5.97
N PRO A 128 -2.19 0.00 -5.32
CA PRO A 128 -1.90 -1.42 -5.41
C PRO A 128 -1.87 -1.94 -6.85
N ILE A 129 -1.22 -3.08 -7.06
CA ILE A 129 -1.34 -3.85 -8.30
C ILE A 129 -2.79 -4.31 -8.51
N LEU A 130 -3.16 -4.63 -9.74
CA LEU A 130 -4.49 -5.16 -10.03
C LEU A 130 -4.69 -6.53 -9.36
N LEU A 131 -5.94 -6.87 -9.07
CA LEU A 131 -6.32 -8.25 -8.79
C LEU A 131 -6.38 -9.04 -10.11
N GLY A 132 -5.86 -10.27 -10.10
CA GLY A 132 -5.88 -11.14 -11.26
C GLY A 132 -7.30 -11.55 -11.65
N GLU A 133 -7.58 -11.71 -12.96
CA GLU A 133 -8.92 -11.98 -13.48
C GLU A 133 -9.51 -13.32 -12.99
N ASP A 134 -8.65 -14.31 -12.76
CA ASP A 134 -9.08 -15.62 -12.27
C ASP A 134 -9.33 -15.69 -10.76
N LEU A 135 -9.11 -14.60 -10.03
CA LEU A 135 -9.27 -14.55 -8.58
C LEU A 135 -10.68 -14.91 -8.13
N SER A 136 -11.70 -14.42 -8.81
CA SER A 136 -13.11 -14.67 -8.49
C SER A 136 -13.54 -16.14 -8.61
N ARG A 137 -12.76 -16.97 -9.32
CA ARG A 137 -13.02 -18.40 -9.52
C ARG A 137 -12.29 -19.28 -8.50
N ARG A 138 -11.47 -18.71 -7.62
CA ARG A 138 -10.67 -19.45 -6.65
C ARG A 138 -11.47 -19.71 -5.37
N GLU A 139 -11.23 -20.88 -4.77
CA GLU A 139 -11.78 -21.25 -3.47
C GLU A 139 -11.06 -20.53 -2.31
N GLU A 140 -11.64 -20.57 -1.10
CA GLU A 140 -11.03 -20.02 0.11
C GLU A 140 -9.55 -20.50 0.28
N PRO A 141 -8.64 -19.67 0.79
CA PRO A 141 -8.90 -18.36 1.41
C PRO A 141 -9.12 -17.21 0.39
N TYR A 142 -9.04 -17.50 -0.88
CA TYR A 142 -9.11 -16.50 -1.95
C TYR A 142 -10.55 -16.10 -2.30
N GLY A 143 -11.56 -16.88 -1.89
CA GLY A 143 -12.98 -16.52 -2.04
C GLY A 143 -13.44 -15.27 -1.24
N SER A 144 -12.49 -14.57 -0.59
CA SER A 144 -12.76 -13.27 0.02
C SER A 144 -12.96 -12.15 -1.00
N TRP A 145 -12.59 -12.36 -2.26
CA TRP A 145 -12.79 -11.45 -3.38
C TRP A 145 -13.70 -12.07 -4.43
N ASP A 146 -14.37 -11.24 -5.19
CA ASP A 146 -15.29 -11.63 -6.25
C ASP A 146 -14.99 -10.88 -7.56
N GLU A 147 -15.82 -11.08 -8.57
CA GLU A 147 -15.69 -10.38 -9.86
C GLU A 147 -15.76 -8.85 -9.70
N ASN A 148 -16.62 -8.35 -8.81
CA ASN A 148 -16.69 -6.93 -8.53
C ASN A 148 -15.38 -6.41 -7.94
N SER A 149 -14.73 -7.16 -7.05
CA SER A 149 -13.41 -6.81 -6.51
C SER A 149 -12.37 -6.61 -7.62
N VAL A 150 -12.35 -7.50 -8.62
CA VAL A 150 -11.46 -7.39 -9.78
C VAL A 150 -11.80 -6.14 -10.60
N ILE A 151 -13.09 -5.86 -10.83
CA ILE A 151 -13.54 -4.65 -11.54
C ILE A 151 -13.11 -3.39 -10.79
N GLN A 152 -13.35 -3.33 -9.48
CA GLN A 152 -12.99 -2.17 -8.65
C GLN A 152 -11.48 -1.95 -8.60
N SER A 153 -10.66 -3.01 -8.63
CA SER A 153 -9.21 -2.88 -8.64
C SER A 153 -8.71 -2.08 -9.85
N ARG A 154 -9.36 -2.19 -11.00
CA ARG A 154 -9.03 -1.42 -12.21
C ARG A 154 -9.31 0.08 -12.07
N GLY A 155 -10.24 0.45 -11.20
CA GLY A 155 -10.59 1.86 -10.92
C GLY A 155 -9.71 2.54 -9.87
N MET A 156 -8.98 1.76 -9.04
CA MET A 156 -8.24 2.29 -7.89
C MET A 156 -7.23 3.37 -8.26
N ALA A 157 -6.39 3.11 -9.26
CA ALA A 157 -5.31 4.02 -9.62
C ALA A 157 -5.84 5.41 -9.99
N GLY A 158 -6.86 5.48 -10.85
CA GLY A 158 -7.46 6.77 -11.25
C GLY A 158 -8.12 7.51 -10.11
N ALA A 159 -8.83 6.80 -9.23
CA ALA A 159 -9.48 7.38 -8.07
C ALA A 159 -8.47 7.92 -7.05
N MET A 160 -7.41 7.16 -6.75
CA MET A 160 -6.35 7.58 -5.84
C MET A 160 -5.49 8.72 -6.39
N GLU A 161 -5.19 8.70 -7.71
CA GLU A 161 -4.44 9.78 -8.35
C GLU A 161 -5.16 11.14 -8.24
N ALA A 162 -6.47 11.14 -8.42
CA ALA A 162 -7.27 12.36 -8.27
C ALA A 162 -7.13 12.95 -6.86
N VAL A 163 -7.18 12.10 -5.82
CA VAL A 163 -6.97 12.52 -4.43
C VAL A 163 -5.54 13.02 -4.20
N CYS A 164 -4.54 12.31 -4.71
CA CYS A 164 -3.14 12.74 -4.56
C CYS A 164 -2.90 14.10 -5.18
N ARG A 165 -3.51 14.40 -6.33
CA ARG A 165 -3.47 15.72 -6.98
C ARG A 165 -4.15 16.79 -6.14
N GLU A 166 -5.30 16.48 -5.53
CA GLU A 166 -6.01 17.39 -4.62
C GLU A 166 -5.13 17.82 -3.41
N TYR A 167 -4.38 16.88 -2.85
CA TYR A 167 -3.52 17.12 -1.69
C TYR A 167 -2.08 17.53 -2.03
N GLY A 168 -1.71 17.58 -3.30
CA GLY A 168 -0.35 17.92 -3.74
C GLY A 168 0.71 16.91 -3.30
N VAL A 169 0.35 15.63 -3.15
CA VAL A 169 1.26 14.54 -2.76
C VAL A 169 1.69 13.69 -3.97
N GLY A 170 2.78 12.94 -3.83
CA GLY A 170 3.28 12.07 -4.87
C GLY A 170 2.34 10.88 -5.12
N PHE A 171 2.23 10.47 -6.37
CA PHE A 171 1.45 9.29 -6.78
C PHE A 171 2.27 8.39 -7.73
N LEU A 172 2.12 7.09 -7.57
CA LEU A 172 2.65 6.05 -8.47
C LEU A 172 1.55 5.00 -8.72
N ASP A 173 1.26 4.73 -9.97
CA ASP A 173 0.38 3.62 -10.36
C ASP A 173 1.19 2.32 -10.32
N GLY A 174 1.01 1.52 -9.27
CA GLY A 174 1.73 0.25 -9.07
C GLY A 174 1.47 -0.77 -10.16
N ALA A 175 0.27 -0.78 -10.73
CA ALA A 175 -0.11 -1.70 -11.79
C ALA A 175 0.63 -1.49 -13.12
N LYS A 176 1.28 -0.33 -13.31
CA LYS A 176 2.15 -0.09 -14.47
C LYS A 176 3.51 -0.77 -14.38
N TYR A 177 3.90 -1.22 -13.20
CA TYR A 177 5.24 -1.74 -12.92
C TYR A 177 5.24 -3.17 -12.40
N ALA A 178 4.12 -3.63 -11.87
CA ALA A 178 4.01 -4.96 -11.30
C ALA A 178 2.59 -5.54 -11.50
N SER A 179 2.51 -6.85 -11.51
CA SER A 179 1.29 -7.64 -11.60
C SER A 179 1.25 -8.73 -10.53
N PRO A 180 0.07 -9.27 -10.22
CA PRO A 180 -0.02 -10.39 -9.31
C PRO A 180 0.51 -11.68 -9.97
N SER A 181 1.01 -12.59 -9.15
CA SER A 181 1.36 -13.94 -9.56
C SER A 181 0.11 -14.74 -9.97
N ASP A 182 0.25 -15.62 -10.97
CA ASP A 182 -0.79 -16.56 -11.36
C ASP A 182 -1.09 -17.60 -10.27
N ILE A 183 -0.25 -17.72 -9.23
CA ILE A 183 -0.46 -18.69 -8.14
C ILE A 183 -1.69 -18.30 -7.32
N ASP A 184 -1.86 -17.02 -6.96
CA ASP A 184 -2.98 -16.57 -6.13
C ASP A 184 -3.74 -15.35 -6.66
N CYS A 185 -3.25 -14.73 -7.72
CA CYS A 185 -3.87 -13.55 -8.36
C CYS A 185 -3.96 -12.31 -7.46
N ILE A 186 -3.17 -12.24 -6.37
CA ILE A 186 -3.16 -11.17 -5.38
C ILE A 186 -1.76 -10.65 -5.10
N HIS A 187 -0.81 -11.57 -4.86
CA HIS A 187 0.52 -11.24 -4.39
C HIS A 187 1.55 -11.25 -5.52
N MET A 188 2.53 -10.36 -5.39
CA MET A 188 3.64 -10.26 -6.32
C MET A 188 4.62 -11.43 -6.14
N ASP A 189 5.22 -11.88 -7.24
CA ASP A 189 6.44 -12.68 -7.23
C ASP A 189 7.69 -11.78 -7.06
N GLU A 190 8.86 -12.39 -7.03
CA GLU A 190 10.13 -11.68 -6.81
C GLU A 190 10.45 -10.67 -7.92
N GLU A 191 10.16 -11.00 -9.18
CA GLU A 191 10.41 -10.11 -10.33
C GLU A 191 9.52 -8.86 -10.26
N ASN A 192 8.24 -9.03 -9.92
CA ASN A 192 7.31 -7.94 -9.73
C ASN A 192 7.65 -7.08 -8.51
N HIS A 193 8.13 -7.67 -7.42
CA HIS A 193 8.70 -6.91 -6.30
C HIS A 193 9.90 -6.07 -6.73
N ARG A 194 10.80 -6.61 -7.55
CA ARG A 194 11.95 -5.88 -8.08
C ARG A 194 11.52 -4.71 -8.94
N SER A 195 10.62 -4.94 -9.88
CA SER A 195 10.13 -3.90 -10.81
C SER A 195 9.45 -2.76 -10.05
N LEU A 196 8.58 -3.08 -9.09
CA LEU A 196 7.93 -2.09 -8.25
C LEU A 196 8.94 -1.31 -7.40
N GLY A 197 9.92 -1.99 -6.79
CA GLY A 197 10.95 -1.36 -5.98
C GLY A 197 11.75 -0.31 -6.75
N LEU A 198 12.12 -0.61 -8.00
CA LEU A 198 12.82 0.34 -8.88
C LEU A 198 11.97 1.57 -9.21
N ALA A 199 10.68 1.36 -9.51
CA ALA A 199 9.77 2.46 -9.82
C ALA A 199 9.51 3.36 -8.61
N VAL A 200 9.34 2.77 -7.42
CA VAL A 200 9.19 3.52 -6.16
C VAL A 200 10.46 4.29 -5.84
N GLU A 201 11.65 3.71 -6.03
CA GLU A 201 12.93 4.42 -5.85
C GLU A 201 13.01 5.67 -6.72
N GLU A 202 12.76 5.53 -8.02
CA GLU A 202 12.79 6.66 -8.97
C GLU A 202 11.83 7.77 -8.54
N LYS A 203 10.60 7.39 -8.16
CA LYS A 203 9.59 8.34 -7.73
C LYS A 203 9.96 9.04 -6.41
N LEU A 204 10.50 8.32 -5.44
CA LEU A 204 10.97 8.90 -4.18
C LEU A 204 12.12 9.87 -4.40
N ARG A 205 13.07 9.55 -5.27
CA ARG A 205 14.16 10.47 -5.62
C ARG A 205 13.63 11.78 -6.19
N ALA A 206 12.63 11.71 -7.08
CA ALA A 206 12.00 12.90 -7.65
C ALA A 206 11.23 13.77 -6.63
N ILE A 207 10.78 13.17 -5.51
CA ILE A 207 10.04 13.88 -4.45
C ILE A 207 10.99 14.47 -3.39
N LEU A 208 12.12 13.79 -3.13
CA LEU A 208 12.99 14.06 -1.98
C LEU A 208 14.26 14.84 -2.36
N LEU A 209 14.69 14.77 -3.60
CA LEU A 209 15.91 15.39 -4.12
C LEU A 209 15.59 16.49 -5.15
#